data_b03afea4b271d1809311879a2722371e
#
_entry.id   b03afea4b271d1809311879a2722371e
#
_cell.length_a   1.000
_cell.length_b   1.000
_cell.length_c   1.000
_cell.angle_alpha   90.00
_cell.angle_beta   90.00
_cell.angle_gamma   90.00
#
_symmetry.space_group_name_H-M   'P 1'
#
loop_
_entity.id
_entity.type
_entity.pdbx_description
1 polymer ?
#
loop_
_entity_poly.entity_id
_entity_poly.type
_entity_poly.pdbx_seq_one_letter_code
_entity_poly.pdbx_strand_id
1 'polypeptide(L)'
;MKTMELVAPCHFGLEAVLKREIIDLGYDISKVEDGRVSFLGDEEAVCRANIFLRTAERILIKVGSFHAETFEELFQGTANLPWEEFIPQNGKFWVAKAGSVKSKLFSPSDIQSIMKKAMVERLRKVYHQSWFAEDGESFPIRVFLLKDEVTVGLDTTGESLHKRGYRKMSVQAPIAENLAAALIMLTPWRGERTLVDPFCGSGTFPIEAAMMAANMAPGMNRTFSAMEWHHIVGKRVWYDTLDEANEMVDLTVETDIQGYDIDEKAVALARENARLAGVDGLIHFQRRGVDMLNHSRKYGFIITNPPYGERMEEVNLSEIYAMLGERFAALDSWSMYL
;
A
#
# COMPACT_ATOMS: atom_id res chain seq x y z
N MET A 1 24.57 -2.37 -12.50
CA MET A 1 23.47 -2.91 -11.67
C MET A 1 22.58 -3.76 -12.56
N LYS A 2 22.03 -4.87 -12.05
CA LYS A 2 21.11 -5.74 -12.84
C LYS A 2 19.74 -5.08 -12.87
N THR A 3 19.22 -4.78 -14.05
CA THR A 3 17.84 -4.29 -14.20
C THR A 3 16.85 -5.41 -13.88
N MET A 4 15.86 -5.12 -13.08
CA MET A 4 14.77 -6.01 -12.68
C MET A 4 13.44 -5.42 -13.15
N GLU A 5 12.45 -6.25 -13.40
CA GLU A 5 11.06 -5.82 -13.53
C GLU A 5 10.39 -5.95 -12.18
N LEU A 6 9.83 -4.85 -11.67
CA LEU A 6 9.09 -4.78 -10.41
C LEU A 6 7.60 -4.71 -10.69
N VAL A 7 6.81 -5.33 -9.83
CA VAL A 7 5.34 -5.32 -9.91
C VAL A 7 4.79 -4.72 -8.63
N ALA A 8 3.99 -3.68 -8.75
CA ALA A 8 3.31 -3.02 -7.65
C ALA A 8 1.79 -3.24 -7.77
N PRO A 9 1.20 -4.19 -7.01
CA PRO A 9 -0.25 -4.29 -6.87
C PRO A 9 -0.85 -3.08 -6.18
N CYS A 10 -2.07 -2.69 -6.59
CA CYS A 10 -2.86 -1.63 -5.99
C CYS A 10 -4.35 -2.00 -5.97
N HIS A 11 -5.17 -1.20 -5.31
CA HIS A 11 -6.62 -1.32 -5.45
C HIS A 11 -7.04 -1.07 -6.89
N PHE A 12 -7.98 -1.87 -7.38
CA PHE A 12 -8.55 -1.74 -8.72
C PHE A 12 -9.10 -0.32 -8.96
N GLY A 13 -8.75 0.26 -10.10
CA GLY A 13 -9.10 1.64 -10.46
C GLY A 13 -8.11 2.70 -10.01
N LEU A 14 -7.08 2.34 -9.23
CA LEU A 14 -6.04 3.27 -8.75
C LEU A 14 -4.72 3.16 -9.54
N GLU A 15 -4.69 2.39 -10.62
CA GLU A 15 -3.48 2.15 -11.41
C GLU A 15 -2.88 3.45 -11.97
N ALA A 16 -3.74 4.41 -12.34
CA ALA A 16 -3.28 5.71 -12.86
C ALA A 16 -2.58 6.56 -11.79
N VAL A 17 -3.03 6.49 -10.53
CA VAL A 17 -2.40 7.19 -9.41
C VAL A 17 -1.05 6.56 -9.10
N LEU A 18 -1.02 5.23 -8.94
CA LEU A 18 0.22 4.49 -8.68
C LEU A 18 1.25 4.68 -9.82
N LYS A 19 0.80 4.62 -11.08
CA LYS A 19 1.66 4.90 -12.24
C LYS A 19 2.34 6.26 -12.13
N ARG A 20 1.59 7.30 -11.71
CA ARG A 20 2.15 8.64 -11.53
C ARG A 20 3.21 8.66 -10.45
N GLU A 21 2.95 8.05 -9.29
CA GLU A 21 3.94 7.94 -8.21
C GLU A 21 5.24 7.27 -8.69
N ILE A 22 5.15 6.19 -9.46
CA ILE A 22 6.32 5.47 -9.98
C ILE A 22 7.12 6.35 -10.95
N ILE A 23 6.45 7.08 -11.85
CA ILE A 23 7.08 8.02 -12.78
C ILE A 23 7.75 9.16 -12.00
N ASP A 24 7.09 9.71 -10.99
CA ASP A 24 7.63 10.80 -10.15
C ASP A 24 8.86 10.33 -9.33
N LEU A 25 8.97 9.03 -9.03
CA LEU A 25 10.19 8.43 -8.48
C LEU A 25 11.31 8.23 -9.51
N GLY A 26 11.05 8.48 -10.81
CA GLY A 26 12.04 8.40 -11.88
C GLY A 26 12.12 7.03 -12.59
N TYR A 27 11.12 6.15 -12.43
CA TYR A 27 11.15 4.82 -13.04
C TYR A 27 10.25 4.69 -14.26
N ASP A 28 10.70 3.90 -15.25
CA ASP A 28 9.99 3.64 -16.48
C ASP A 28 8.93 2.53 -16.30
N ILE A 29 7.71 2.81 -16.71
CA ILE A 29 6.62 1.85 -16.69
C ILE A 29 6.80 0.82 -17.81
N SER A 30 6.80 -0.47 -17.46
CA SER A 30 6.84 -1.57 -18.42
C SER A 30 5.42 -2.04 -18.81
N LYS A 31 4.48 -2.08 -17.85
CA LYS A 31 3.11 -2.54 -18.09
C LYS A 31 2.13 -1.98 -17.06
N VAL A 32 0.90 -1.70 -17.52
CA VAL A 32 -0.24 -1.39 -16.64
C VAL A 32 -1.32 -2.43 -16.90
N GLU A 33 -1.79 -3.06 -15.83
CA GLU A 33 -2.87 -4.06 -15.87
C GLU A 33 -3.85 -3.78 -14.72
N ASP A 34 -5.04 -4.34 -14.82
CA ASP A 34 -6.05 -4.21 -13.76
C ASP A 34 -5.47 -4.63 -12.39
N GLY A 35 -5.45 -3.69 -11.44
CA GLY A 35 -4.97 -3.89 -10.08
C GLY A 35 -3.45 -3.93 -9.91
N ARG A 36 -2.64 -3.57 -10.93
CA ARG A 36 -1.17 -3.53 -10.79
C ARG A 36 -0.46 -2.69 -11.85
N VAL A 37 0.69 -2.19 -11.48
CA VAL A 37 1.62 -1.47 -12.37
C VAL A 37 2.98 -2.16 -12.31
N SER A 38 3.58 -2.45 -13.46
CA SER A 38 4.95 -2.98 -13.58
C SER A 38 5.89 -1.90 -14.10
N PHE A 39 7.12 -1.89 -13.60
CA PHE A 39 8.13 -0.90 -13.95
C PHE A 39 9.54 -1.49 -13.89
N LEU A 40 10.49 -0.82 -14.51
CA LEU A 40 11.88 -1.25 -14.55
C LEU A 40 12.70 -0.50 -13.49
N GLY A 41 13.58 -1.23 -12.82
CA GLY A 41 14.48 -0.65 -11.83
C GLY A 41 15.58 -1.62 -11.41
N ASP A 42 16.33 -1.24 -10.41
CA ASP A 42 17.42 -2.02 -9.83
C ASP A 42 17.18 -2.25 -8.33
N GLU A 43 18.22 -2.57 -7.57
CA GLU A 43 18.11 -2.75 -6.11
C GLU A 43 17.65 -1.48 -5.38
N GLU A 44 18.03 -0.29 -5.87
CA GLU A 44 17.58 0.98 -5.32
C GLU A 44 16.08 1.18 -5.55
N ALA A 45 15.58 0.79 -6.72
CA ALA A 45 14.14 0.85 -7.03
C ALA A 45 13.31 -0.04 -6.09
N VAL A 46 13.83 -1.19 -5.65
CA VAL A 46 13.16 -2.02 -4.63
C VAL A 46 13.02 -1.26 -3.32
N CYS A 47 14.09 -0.60 -2.85
CA CYS A 47 14.08 0.19 -1.62
C CYS A 47 13.13 1.39 -1.74
N ARG A 48 13.31 2.20 -2.78
CA ARG A 48 12.53 3.42 -3.01
C ARG A 48 11.04 3.14 -3.17
N ALA A 49 10.68 2.11 -3.93
CA ALA A 49 9.28 1.74 -4.12
C ALA A 49 8.61 1.31 -2.80
N ASN A 50 9.28 0.53 -1.96
CA ASN A 50 8.75 0.13 -0.65
C ASN A 50 8.62 1.32 0.34
N ILE A 51 9.55 2.27 0.29
CA ILE A 51 9.59 3.40 1.24
C ILE A 51 8.67 4.53 0.79
N PHE A 52 8.65 4.89 -0.49
CA PHE A 52 8.00 6.11 -0.97
C PHE A 52 6.60 5.93 -1.55
N LEU A 53 6.26 4.74 -2.13
CA LEU A 53 4.95 4.57 -2.77
C LEU A 53 3.81 4.53 -1.72
N ARG A 54 2.87 5.45 -1.87
CA ARG A 54 1.74 5.62 -0.94
C ARG A 54 0.57 4.70 -1.27
N THR A 55 0.36 4.44 -2.57
CA THR A 55 -0.85 3.78 -3.07
C THR A 55 -0.66 2.31 -3.40
N ALA A 56 0.58 1.83 -3.47
CA ALA A 56 0.89 0.43 -3.64
C ALA A 56 0.45 -0.41 -2.42
N GLU A 57 0.07 -1.66 -2.66
CA GLU A 57 -0.15 -2.64 -1.60
C GLU A 57 1.14 -3.36 -1.20
N ARG A 58 1.98 -3.62 -2.19
CA ARG A 58 3.26 -4.35 -2.08
C ARG A 58 4.17 -4.01 -3.24
N ILE A 59 5.44 -4.43 -3.11
CA ILE A 59 6.41 -4.40 -4.18
C ILE A 59 6.94 -5.83 -4.37
N LEU A 60 6.89 -6.32 -5.60
CA LEU A 60 7.35 -7.64 -5.95
C LEU A 60 8.48 -7.54 -6.98
N ILE A 61 9.52 -8.36 -6.83
CA ILE A 61 10.48 -8.60 -7.91
C ILE A 61 9.88 -9.68 -8.80
N LYS A 62 9.67 -9.40 -10.07
CA LYS A 62 9.15 -10.37 -11.03
C LYS A 62 10.21 -11.43 -11.32
N VAL A 63 9.91 -12.67 -10.93
CA VAL A 63 10.76 -13.83 -11.22
C VAL A 63 10.59 -14.25 -12.68
N GLY A 64 9.35 -14.19 -13.18
CA GLY A 64 9.02 -14.47 -14.57
C GLY A 64 7.52 -14.55 -14.83
N SER A 65 7.19 -14.83 -16.08
CA SER A 65 5.81 -15.10 -16.51
C SER A 65 5.77 -16.16 -17.61
N PHE A 66 4.67 -16.92 -17.66
CA PHE A 66 4.44 -17.98 -18.64
C PHE A 66 2.96 -18.29 -18.75
N HIS A 67 2.56 -18.96 -19.83
CA HIS A 67 1.19 -19.41 -20.05
C HIS A 67 0.97 -20.80 -19.42
N ALA A 68 -0.17 -21.01 -18.75
CA ALA A 68 -0.55 -22.33 -18.21
C ALA A 68 -2.06 -22.48 -18.12
N GLU A 69 -2.59 -23.47 -18.83
CA GLU A 69 -3.99 -23.91 -18.80
C GLU A 69 -4.20 -25.17 -17.97
N THR A 70 -3.12 -25.92 -17.72
CA THR A 70 -3.11 -27.19 -16.99
C THR A 70 -2.12 -27.14 -15.84
N PHE A 71 -2.32 -28.02 -14.85
CA PHE A 71 -1.38 -28.16 -13.73
C PHE A 71 0.00 -28.66 -14.16
N GLU A 72 0.09 -29.42 -15.24
CA GLU A 72 1.38 -29.83 -15.79
C GLU A 72 2.13 -28.63 -16.39
N GLU A 73 1.45 -27.79 -17.18
CA GLU A 73 2.04 -26.56 -17.72
C GLU A 73 2.45 -25.59 -16.60
N LEU A 74 1.64 -25.47 -15.55
CA LEU A 74 1.97 -24.68 -14.36
C LEU A 74 3.24 -25.21 -13.68
N PHE A 75 3.35 -26.55 -13.53
CA PHE A 75 4.53 -27.19 -12.94
C PHE A 75 5.78 -26.93 -13.79
N GLN A 76 5.73 -27.20 -15.09
CA GLN A 76 6.86 -27.05 -15.99
C GLN A 76 7.28 -25.57 -16.12
N GLY A 77 6.33 -24.65 -16.30
CA GLY A 77 6.59 -23.23 -16.35
C GLY A 77 7.28 -22.74 -15.07
N THR A 78 6.79 -23.16 -13.90
CA THR A 78 7.40 -22.82 -12.61
C THR A 78 8.80 -23.41 -12.44
N ALA A 79 9.01 -24.68 -12.82
CA ALA A 79 10.31 -25.34 -12.74
C ALA A 79 11.38 -24.72 -13.66
N ASN A 80 10.95 -24.07 -14.74
CA ASN A 80 11.86 -23.41 -15.69
C ASN A 80 12.30 -22.00 -15.24
N LEU A 81 11.69 -21.43 -14.19
CA LEU A 81 12.11 -20.15 -13.64
C LEU A 81 13.46 -20.26 -12.90
N PRO A 82 14.27 -19.19 -12.92
CA PRO A 82 15.63 -19.20 -12.34
C PRO A 82 15.61 -18.96 -10.83
N TRP A 83 14.99 -19.84 -10.06
CA TRP A 83 14.81 -19.70 -8.62
C TRP A 83 16.10 -19.53 -7.84
N GLU A 84 17.18 -20.17 -8.29
CA GLU A 84 18.53 -20.11 -7.70
C GLU A 84 19.18 -18.74 -7.77
N GLU A 85 18.70 -17.84 -8.65
CA GLU A 85 19.16 -16.45 -8.68
C GLU A 85 18.63 -15.63 -7.48
N PHE A 86 17.54 -16.10 -6.86
CA PHE A 86 16.83 -15.38 -5.79
C PHE A 86 16.89 -16.10 -4.45
N ILE A 87 16.76 -17.43 -4.44
CA ILE A 87 16.61 -18.23 -3.24
C ILE A 87 17.90 -19.00 -2.97
N PRO A 88 18.64 -18.68 -1.91
CA PRO A 88 19.85 -19.41 -1.54
C PRO A 88 19.53 -20.83 -1.06
N GLN A 89 20.56 -21.66 -0.94
CA GLN A 89 20.44 -23.08 -0.63
C GLN A 89 19.67 -23.38 0.66
N ASN A 90 19.73 -22.51 1.66
CA ASN A 90 19.05 -22.63 2.95
C ASN A 90 17.81 -21.70 3.06
N GLY A 91 17.45 -20.96 2.00
CA GLY A 91 16.34 -20.04 2.01
C GLY A 91 15.01 -20.73 2.28
N LYS A 92 14.16 -20.12 3.11
CA LYS A 92 12.79 -20.56 3.36
C LYS A 92 11.85 -19.95 2.34
N PHE A 93 11.16 -20.76 1.53
CA PHE A 93 10.33 -20.29 0.44
C PHE A 93 8.97 -20.97 0.41
N TRP A 94 7.94 -20.20 0.05
CA TRP A 94 6.57 -20.72 -0.13
C TRP A 94 5.76 -19.77 -1.01
N VAL A 95 4.70 -20.29 -1.63
CA VAL A 95 3.72 -19.45 -2.33
C VAL A 95 2.74 -18.90 -1.31
N ALA A 96 2.92 -17.64 -0.92
CA ALA A 96 2.16 -16.98 0.14
C ALA A 96 0.72 -16.63 -0.31
N LYS A 97 0.54 -16.34 -1.60
CA LYS A 97 -0.77 -16.06 -2.19
C LYS A 97 -0.79 -16.41 -3.67
N ALA A 98 -1.85 -17.07 -4.10
CA ALA A 98 -2.19 -17.26 -5.50
C ALA A 98 -3.56 -16.61 -5.77
N GLY A 99 -3.63 -15.81 -6.83
CA GLY A 99 -4.88 -15.22 -7.32
C GLY A 99 -5.13 -15.67 -8.74
N SER A 100 -6.37 -16.00 -9.09
CA SER A 100 -6.74 -16.42 -10.44
C SER A 100 -8.01 -15.69 -10.88
N VAL A 101 -7.93 -15.06 -12.06
CA VAL A 101 -9.04 -14.34 -12.69
C VAL A 101 -9.16 -14.75 -14.16
N LYS A 102 -10.34 -15.19 -14.54
CA LYS A 102 -10.65 -15.61 -15.93
C LYS A 102 -9.63 -16.63 -16.48
N SER A 103 -9.19 -17.57 -15.66
CA SER A 103 -8.21 -18.60 -15.98
C SER A 103 -8.77 -19.98 -15.71
N LYS A 104 -8.26 -21.01 -16.42
CA LYS A 104 -8.67 -22.41 -16.26
C LYS A 104 -8.27 -22.98 -14.90
N LEU A 105 -7.10 -22.60 -14.41
CA LEU A 105 -6.63 -22.94 -13.07
C LEU A 105 -7.18 -21.91 -12.08
N PHE A 106 -8.08 -22.32 -11.20
CA PHE A 106 -8.80 -21.40 -10.30
C PHE A 106 -8.67 -21.72 -8.80
N SER A 107 -8.13 -22.89 -8.44
CA SER A 107 -7.93 -23.28 -7.03
C SER A 107 -6.62 -22.70 -6.48
N PRO A 108 -6.63 -21.71 -5.56
CA PRO A 108 -5.41 -21.14 -5.00
C PRO A 108 -4.54 -22.18 -4.29
N SER A 109 -5.14 -23.10 -3.53
CA SER A 109 -4.42 -24.15 -2.79
C SER A 109 -3.67 -25.11 -3.70
N ASP A 110 -4.30 -25.52 -4.82
CA ASP A 110 -3.67 -26.44 -5.77
C ASP A 110 -2.54 -25.73 -6.52
N ILE A 111 -2.74 -24.49 -6.96
CA ILE A 111 -1.71 -23.65 -7.57
C ILE A 111 -0.50 -23.53 -6.62
N GLN A 112 -0.72 -23.19 -5.34
CA GLN A 112 0.34 -23.06 -4.34
C GLN A 112 1.12 -24.36 -4.16
N SER A 113 0.41 -25.50 -4.01
CA SER A 113 1.02 -26.82 -3.81
C SER A 113 1.87 -27.25 -5.02
N ILE A 114 1.34 -27.11 -6.23
CA ILE A 114 2.04 -27.51 -7.47
C ILE A 114 3.26 -26.64 -7.70
N MET A 115 3.13 -25.34 -7.52
CA MET A 115 4.26 -24.42 -7.67
C MET A 115 5.35 -24.67 -6.62
N LYS A 116 5.01 -24.88 -5.33
CA LYS A 116 6.01 -25.23 -4.32
C LYS A 116 6.76 -26.51 -4.71
N LYS A 117 6.06 -27.54 -5.21
CA LYS A 117 6.67 -28.78 -5.67
C LYS A 117 7.62 -28.55 -6.86
N ALA A 118 7.23 -27.75 -7.83
CA ALA A 118 8.05 -27.40 -8.98
C ALA A 118 9.32 -26.62 -8.61
N MET A 119 9.21 -25.68 -7.68
CA MET A 119 10.35 -24.93 -7.12
C MET A 119 11.34 -25.84 -6.42
N VAL A 120 10.86 -26.74 -5.57
CA VAL A 120 11.69 -27.77 -4.91
C VAL A 120 12.42 -28.62 -5.93
N GLU A 121 11.74 -29.08 -6.98
CA GLU A 121 12.32 -29.89 -8.03
C GLU A 121 13.45 -29.16 -8.80
N ARG A 122 13.23 -27.86 -9.11
CA ARG A 122 14.26 -26.99 -9.72
C ARG A 122 15.48 -26.84 -8.83
N LEU A 123 15.26 -26.41 -7.58
CA LEU A 123 16.34 -26.14 -6.63
C LEU A 123 17.12 -27.40 -6.25
N ARG A 124 16.45 -28.56 -6.15
CA ARG A 124 17.12 -29.86 -5.98
C ARG A 124 18.12 -30.17 -7.08
N LYS A 125 17.76 -29.90 -8.33
CA LYS A 125 18.64 -30.12 -9.49
C LYS A 125 19.84 -29.16 -9.47
N VAL A 126 19.60 -27.90 -9.14
CA VAL A 126 20.65 -26.85 -9.15
C VAL A 126 21.60 -27.00 -7.96
N TYR A 127 21.07 -27.22 -6.76
CA TYR A 127 21.87 -27.31 -5.54
C TYR A 127 22.39 -28.74 -5.24
N HIS A 128 22.00 -29.73 -6.06
CA HIS A 128 22.41 -31.16 -5.89
C HIS A 128 22.09 -31.70 -4.49
N GLN A 129 20.96 -31.30 -3.90
CA GLN A 129 20.52 -31.75 -2.58
C GLN A 129 19.08 -32.23 -2.60
N SER A 130 18.76 -33.21 -1.75
CA SER A 130 17.43 -33.81 -1.66
C SER A 130 16.52 -33.18 -0.59
N TRP A 131 17.10 -32.43 0.32
CA TRP A 131 16.40 -31.80 1.45
C TRP A 131 16.90 -30.37 1.66
N PHE A 132 15.97 -29.45 2.01
CA PHE A 132 16.24 -28.05 2.29
C PHE A 132 16.00 -27.78 3.76
N ALA A 133 16.96 -27.17 4.46
CA ALA A 133 16.86 -26.84 5.87
C ALA A 133 15.78 -25.76 6.13
N GLU A 134 15.58 -24.86 5.16
CA GLU A 134 14.66 -23.70 5.27
C GLU A 134 14.86 -22.90 6.57
N ASP A 135 16.11 -22.78 7.03
CA ASP A 135 16.53 -22.08 8.25
C ASP A 135 17.16 -20.70 8.00
N GLY A 136 17.27 -20.32 6.73
CA GLY A 136 17.72 -19.00 6.29
C GLY A 136 16.58 -17.98 6.14
N GLU A 137 16.85 -16.95 5.33
CA GLU A 137 15.92 -15.87 5.05
C GLU A 137 14.64 -16.37 4.39
N SER A 138 13.56 -15.63 4.60
CA SER A 138 12.22 -15.95 4.10
C SER A 138 11.93 -15.31 2.75
N PHE A 139 11.51 -16.14 1.78
CA PHE A 139 11.19 -15.73 0.40
C PHE A 139 9.72 -16.05 0.08
N PRO A 140 8.78 -15.17 0.47
CA PRO A 140 7.37 -15.34 0.12
C PRO A 140 7.13 -15.03 -1.35
N ILE A 141 6.42 -15.91 -2.05
CA ILE A 141 6.10 -15.78 -3.47
C ILE A 141 4.62 -15.42 -3.62
N ARG A 142 4.32 -14.53 -4.56
CA ARG A 142 2.96 -14.22 -4.98
C ARG A 142 2.77 -14.55 -6.46
N VAL A 143 1.60 -15.07 -6.76
CA VAL A 143 1.27 -15.58 -8.09
C VAL A 143 -0.05 -14.95 -8.54
N PHE A 144 -0.05 -14.45 -9.74
CA PHE A 144 -1.23 -13.90 -10.41
C PHE A 144 -1.48 -14.66 -11.70
N LEU A 145 -2.66 -15.27 -11.80
CA LEU A 145 -3.15 -15.82 -13.05
C LEU A 145 -4.22 -14.87 -13.61
N LEU A 146 -4.02 -14.41 -14.83
CA LEU A 146 -4.98 -13.58 -15.53
C LEU A 146 -5.09 -14.09 -16.98
N LYS A 147 -6.24 -14.65 -17.36
CA LYS A 147 -6.46 -15.23 -18.70
C LYS A 147 -5.38 -16.25 -19.07
N ASP A 148 -5.12 -17.16 -18.15
CA ASP A 148 -4.13 -18.24 -18.23
C ASP A 148 -2.65 -17.79 -18.31
N GLU A 149 -2.37 -16.48 -18.23
CA GLU A 149 -1.03 -15.94 -18.06
C GLU A 149 -0.65 -15.92 -16.58
N VAL A 150 0.42 -16.61 -16.24
CA VAL A 150 0.98 -16.71 -14.90
C VAL A 150 2.07 -15.66 -14.73
N THR A 151 1.93 -14.80 -13.76
CA THR A 151 2.99 -13.86 -13.33
C THR A 151 3.43 -14.24 -11.93
N VAL A 152 4.73 -14.42 -11.75
CA VAL A 152 5.33 -14.85 -10.48
C VAL A 152 6.22 -13.75 -9.94
N GLY A 153 5.97 -13.33 -8.70
CA GLY A 153 6.72 -12.28 -8.03
C GLY A 153 7.20 -12.68 -6.64
N LEU A 154 8.40 -12.26 -6.30
CA LEU A 154 8.99 -12.39 -4.98
C LEU A 154 8.58 -11.19 -4.14
N ASP A 155 7.91 -11.41 -3.00
CA ASP A 155 7.34 -10.34 -2.16
C ASP A 155 8.42 -9.69 -1.28
N THR A 156 8.87 -8.51 -1.69
CA THR A 156 9.90 -7.72 -1.00
C THR A 156 9.41 -7.04 0.26
N THR A 157 8.08 -6.88 0.39
CA THR A 157 7.45 -5.98 1.36
C THR A 157 7.25 -6.59 2.74
N GLY A 158 6.78 -7.84 2.83
CA GLY A 158 6.39 -8.46 4.09
C GLY A 158 4.97 -8.10 4.51
N GLU A 159 4.76 -7.32 5.55
CA GLU A 159 3.44 -6.76 5.85
C GLU A 159 2.99 -5.80 4.75
N SER A 160 1.69 -5.74 4.46
CA SER A 160 1.16 -4.86 3.40
C SER A 160 1.52 -3.39 3.65
N LEU A 161 1.80 -2.62 2.58
CA LEU A 161 2.26 -1.23 2.66
C LEU A 161 1.25 -0.28 3.32
N HIS A 162 -0.06 -0.61 3.30
CA HIS A 162 -1.04 0.19 4.03
C HIS A 162 -0.74 0.23 5.54
N LYS A 163 -0.12 -0.80 6.12
CA LYS A 163 0.33 -0.78 7.51
C LYS A 163 1.57 0.09 7.67
N ARG A 164 1.38 1.40 7.83
CA ARG A 164 2.45 2.39 7.97
C ARG A 164 3.23 2.26 9.29
N GLY A 165 2.65 1.59 10.28
CA GLY A 165 3.21 1.42 11.62
C GLY A 165 2.62 2.34 12.69
N TYR A 166 1.92 3.42 12.32
CA TYR A 166 1.35 4.35 13.29
C TYR A 166 0.02 3.87 13.92
N ARG A 167 -0.75 3.01 13.23
CA ARG A 167 -2.03 2.53 13.73
C ARG A 167 -1.84 1.29 14.62
N LYS A 168 -1.81 1.48 15.92
CA LYS A 168 -1.79 0.39 16.90
C LYS A 168 -3.18 -0.11 17.29
N MET A 169 -4.16 0.81 17.30
CA MET A 169 -5.56 0.54 17.57
C MET A 169 -6.42 1.23 16.52
N SER A 170 -7.60 0.71 16.24
CA SER A 170 -8.53 1.28 15.27
C SER A 170 -9.96 1.26 15.79
N VAL A 171 -10.76 2.17 15.28
CA VAL A 171 -12.23 2.06 15.33
C VAL A 171 -12.69 0.89 14.45
N GLN A 172 -13.95 0.52 14.54
CA GLN A 172 -14.50 -0.54 13.72
C GLN A 172 -14.39 -0.18 12.21
N ALA A 173 -13.73 -1.06 11.43
CA ALA A 173 -13.56 -0.98 9.98
C ALA A 173 -13.03 0.37 9.43
N PRO A 174 -11.83 0.81 9.82
CA PRO A 174 -11.23 2.01 9.27
C PRO A 174 -10.87 1.81 7.79
N ILE A 175 -10.83 2.91 7.03
CA ILE A 175 -10.28 2.89 5.67
C ILE A 175 -8.79 2.52 5.70
N ALA A 176 -8.33 1.75 4.70
CA ALA A 176 -6.91 1.43 4.55
C ALA A 176 -6.11 2.69 4.20
N GLU A 177 -4.91 2.84 4.76
CA GLU A 177 -4.07 4.03 4.63
C GLU A 177 -3.67 4.30 3.18
N ASN A 178 -3.32 3.26 2.41
CA ASN A 178 -2.99 3.41 1.00
C ASN A 178 -4.19 3.82 0.14
N LEU A 179 -5.40 3.38 0.50
CA LEU A 179 -6.63 3.81 -0.15
C LEU A 179 -6.95 5.27 0.19
N ALA A 180 -6.84 5.66 1.47
CA ALA A 180 -7.03 7.05 1.88
C ALA A 180 -6.04 7.99 1.18
N ALA A 181 -4.76 7.60 1.12
CA ALA A 181 -3.74 8.32 0.37
C ALA A 181 -4.11 8.49 -1.10
N ALA A 182 -4.53 7.42 -1.77
CA ALA A 182 -4.93 7.46 -3.18
C ALA A 182 -6.13 8.40 -3.40
N LEU A 183 -7.12 8.36 -2.52
CA LEU A 183 -8.30 9.24 -2.60
C LEU A 183 -7.92 10.71 -2.44
N ILE A 184 -7.00 11.05 -1.52
CA ILE A 184 -6.46 12.41 -1.40
C ILE A 184 -5.74 12.81 -2.70
N MET A 185 -4.88 11.94 -3.25
CA MET A 185 -4.12 12.21 -4.48
C MET A 185 -4.98 12.36 -5.74
N LEU A 186 -6.20 11.80 -5.74
CA LEU A 186 -7.19 12.00 -6.81
C LEU A 186 -7.85 13.37 -6.76
N THR A 187 -7.75 14.08 -5.64
CA THR A 187 -8.26 15.45 -5.51
C THR A 187 -7.20 16.47 -5.91
N PRO A 188 -7.57 17.71 -6.22
CA PRO A 188 -6.62 18.78 -6.45
C PRO A 188 -6.08 19.41 -5.15
N TRP A 189 -6.30 18.79 -3.98
CA TRP A 189 -5.79 19.28 -2.70
C TRP A 189 -4.26 19.36 -2.69
N ARG A 190 -3.76 20.37 -1.99
CA ARG A 190 -2.32 20.58 -1.71
C ARG A 190 -2.17 21.01 -0.26
N GLY A 191 -1.02 20.75 0.35
CA GLY A 191 -0.75 20.94 1.77
C GLY A 191 -1.04 22.35 2.32
N GLU A 192 -0.96 23.39 1.48
CA GLU A 192 -1.29 24.76 1.83
C GLU A 192 -2.81 25.07 1.87
N ARG A 193 -3.64 24.14 1.41
CA ARG A 193 -5.10 24.28 1.41
C ARG A 193 -5.72 23.62 2.63
N THR A 194 -6.79 24.25 3.16
CA THR A 194 -7.58 23.66 4.25
C THR A 194 -8.16 22.30 3.82
N LEU A 195 -7.97 21.28 4.66
CA LEU A 195 -8.62 19.98 4.55
C LEU A 195 -9.38 19.67 5.83
N VAL A 196 -10.64 19.27 5.71
CA VAL A 196 -11.47 18.87 6.85
C VAL A 196 -12.04 17.48 6.60
N ASP A 197 -11.87 16.60 7.59
CA ASP A 197 -12.58 15.31 7.67
C ASP A 197 -13.57 15.36 8.84
N PRO A 198 -14.88 15.58 8.58
CA PRO A 198 -15.88 15.70 9.64
C PRO A 198 -16.35 14.37 10.24
N PHE A 199 -15.83 13.23 9.76
CA PHE A 199 -16.06 11.88 10.27
C PHE A 199 -14.73 11.13 10.40
N CYS A 200 -13.74 11.74 11.04
CA CYS A 200 -12.35 11.31 10.95
C CYS A 200 -12.07 9.94 11.59
N GLY A 201 -12.92 9.46 12.47
CA GLY A 201 -12.71 8.19 13.15
C GLY A 201 -11.33 8.12 13.81
N SER A 202 -10.50 7.16 13.39
CA SER A 202 -9.11 7.00 13.84
C SER A 202 -8.10 7.96 13.19
N GLY A 203 -8.56 8.92 12.38
CA GLY A 203 -7.74 9.99 11.81
C GLY A 203 -7.02 9.66 10.49
N THR A 204 -7.43 8.63 9.75
CA THR A 204 -6.66 8.14 8.58
C THR A 204 -6.46 9.23 7.51
N PHE A 205 -7.52 9.92 7.05
CA PHE A 205 -7.39 10.98 6.04
C PHE A 205 -6.53 12.15 6.54
N PRO A 206 -6.78 12.73 7.72
CA PRO A 206 -5.94 13.81 8.23
C PRO A 206 -4.47 13.42 8.38
N ILE A 207 -4.17 12.19 8.85
CA ILE A 207 -2.80 11.72 9.04
C ILE A 207 -2.10 11.53 7.69
N GLU A 208 -2.71 10.82 6.72
CA GLU A 208 -2.13 10.65 5.39
C GLU A 208 -1.92 12.01 4.68
N ALA A 209 -2.87 12.95 4.82
CA ALA A 209 -2.72 14.31 4.30
C ALA A 209 -1.55 15.06 4.94
N ALA A 210 -1.40 14.99 6.26
CA ALA A 210 -0.29 15.63 6.97
C ALA A 210 1.08 15.01 6.59
N MET A 211 1.15 13.68 6.46
CA MET A 211 2.36 13.02 5.96
C MET A 211 2.71 13.47 4.52
N MET A 212 1.71 13.68 3.66
CA MET A 212 1.94 14.22 2.31
C MET A 212 2.43 15.67 2.37
N ALA A 213 1.80 16.52 3.18
CA ALA A 213 2.19 17.92 3.31
C ALA A 213 3.61 18.07 3.86
N ALA A 214 3.99 17.23 4.83
CA ALA A 214 5.34 17.18 5.41
C ALA A 214 6.36 16.43 4.54
N ASN A 215 5.99 15.97 3.35
CA ASN A 215 6.83 15.14 2.47
C ASN A 215 7.39 13.88 3.17
N MET A 216 6.67 13.34 4.14
CA MET A 216 7.05 12.17 4.91
C MET A 216 6.73 10.89 4.12
N ALA A 217 7.74 10.06 3.83
CA ALA A 217 7.57 8.82 3.12
C ALA A 217 6.78 7.79 3.96
N PRO A 218 5.78 7.07 3.39
CA PRO A 218 4.88 6.21 4.16
C PRO A 218 5.56 4.95 4.72
N GLY A 219 6.67 4.53 4.13
CA GLY A 219 7.40 3.30 4.50
C GLY A 219 8.59 3.51 5.45
N MET A 220 8.93 4.75 5.84
CA MET A 220 10.16 5.04 6.56
C MET A 220 10.20 4.49 8.00
N ASN A 221 9.06 4.21 8.62
CA ASN A 221 8.95 3.78 10.01
C ASN A 221 8.59 2.29 10.15
N ARG A 222 9.01 1.46 9.18
CA ARG A 222 8.73 0.02 9.18
C ARG A 222 9.87 -0.78 8.55
N THR A 223 9.81 -2.11 8.68
CA THR A 223 10.75 -3.04 8.05
C THR A 223 10.12 -3.73 6.84
N PHE A 224 10.96 -4.31 5.99
CA PHE A 224 10.58 -5.01 4.77
C PHE A 224 11.29 -6.38 4.70
N SER A 225 10.63 -7.39 4.09
CA SER A 225 11.24 -8.73 3.96
C SER A 225 12.57 -8.69 3.20
N ALA A 226 12.67 -7.86 2.16
CA ALA A 226 13.89 -7.76 1.36
C ALA A 226 15.08 -7.08 2.09
N MET A 227 14.89 -6.51 3.27
CA MET A 227 16.00 -6.00 4.09
C MET A 227 16.96 -7.11 4.53
N GLU A 228 16.48 -8.37 4.59
CA GLU A 228 17.30 -9.54 4.92
C GLU A 228 18.01 -10.13 3.68
N TRP A 229 17.61 -9.78 2.46
CA TRP A 229 18.10 -10.40 1.21
C TRP A 229 19.34 -9.69 0.66
N HIS A 230 20.44 -9.72 1.43
CA HIS A 230 21.65 -8.93 1.12
C HIS A 230 22.33 -9.29 -0.20
N HIS A 231 22.03 -10.47 -0.77
CA HIS A 231 22.54 -10.88 -2.08
C HIS A 231 21.72 -10.33 -3.26
N ILE A 232 20.49 -9.80 -2.99
CA ILE A 232 19.61 -9.16 -3.98
C ILE A 232 19.65 -7.65 -3.82
N VAL A 233 19.52 -7.17 -2.57
CA VAL A 233 19.50 -5.73 -2.24
C VAL A 233 20.51 -5.48 -1.14
N GLY A 234 21.56 -4.72 -1.47
CA GLY A 234 22.62 -4.40 -0.53
C GLY A 234 22.11 -3.64 0.70
N LYS A 235 22.59 -4.02 1.89
CA LYS A 235 22.19 -3.38 3.15
C LYS A 235 22.37 -1.85 3.12
N ARG A 236 23.42 -1.37 2.48
CA ARG A 236 23.73 0.04 2.36
C ARG A 236 22.67 0.79 1.57
N VAL A 237 22.11 0.19 0.50
CA VAL A 237 21.08 0.82 -0.33
C VAL A 237 19.83 1.13 0.49
N TRP A 238 19.44 0.24 1.41
CA TRP A 238 18.35 0.51 2.35
C TRP A 238 18.63 1.69 3.28
N TYR A 239 19.85 1.79 3.83
CA TYR A 239 20.20 2.92 4.68
C TYR A 239 20.25 4.24 3.92
N ASP A 240 20.91 4.27 2.75
CA ASP A 240 21.01 5.47 1.92
C ASP A 240 19.61 5.96 1.51
N THR A 241 18.67 5.04 1.18
CA THR A 241 17.28 5.39 0.85
C THR A 241 16.47 5.88 2.07
N LEU A 242 16.70 5.31 3.24
CA LEU A 242 16.06 5.79 4.47
C LEU A 242 16.59 7.16 4.89
N ASP A 243 17.88 7.41 4.73
CA ASP A 243 18.48 8.71 4.98
C ASP A 243 17.91 9.77 4.02
N GLU A 244 17.79 9.46 2.72
CA GLU A 244 17.08 10.31 1.75
C GLU A 244 15.66 10.63 2.22
N ALA A 245 14.89 9.61 2.62
CA ALA A 245 13.52 9.80 3.09
C ALA A 245 13.44 10.69 4.33
N ASN A 246 14.40 10.57 5.26
CA ASN A 246 14.47 11.42 6.45
C ASN A 246 14.84 12.86 6.13
N GLU A 247 15.77 13.09 5.20
CA GLU A 247 16.18 14.43 4.77
C GLU A 247 15.06 15.20 4.06
N MET A 248 14.12 14.50 3.43
CA MET A 248 12.98 15.09 2.73
C MET A 248 11.87 15.58 3.67
N VAL A 249 11.85 15.16 4.94
CA VAL A 249 10.78 15.51 5.89
C VAL A 249 10.84 16.97 6.28
N ASP A 250 9.74 17.70 6.10
CA ASP A 250 9.57 19.07 6.57
C ASP A 250 8.37 19.18 7.52
N LEU A 251 8.63 19.13 8.82
CA LEU A 251 7.61 19.33 9.85
C LEU A 251 7.34 20.82 10.17
N THR A 252 8.04 21.75 9.50
CA THR A 252 7.80 23.20 9.66
C THR A 252 6.77 23.73 8.67
N VAL A 253 6.26 22.88 7.77
CA VAL A 253 5.24 23.23 6.79
C VAL A 253 3.97 23.76 7.47
N GLU A 254 3.46 24.89 7.00
CA GLU A 254 2.19 25.43 7.47
C GLU A 254 1.02 24.69 6.81
N THR A 255 0.18 24.08 7.63
CA THR A 255 -1.00 23.33 7.20
C THR A 255 -2.26 23.79 7.91
N ASP A 256 -3.42 23.51 7.31
CA ASP A 256 -4.73 23.64 7.97
C ASP A 256 -5.51 22.35 7.72
N ILE A 257 -5.09 21.30 8.44
CA ILE A 257 -5.70 19.97 8.37
C ILE A 257 -6.48 19.72 9.66
N GLN A 258 -7.77 19.40 9.53
CA GLN A 258 -8.68 19.26 10.66
C GLN A 258 -9.44 17.94 10.57
N GLY A 259 -9.51 17.24 11.69
CA GLY A 259 -10.28 16.00 11.85
C GLY A 259 -11.32 16.16 12.97
N TYR A 260 -12.59 15.87 12.66
CA TYR A 260 -13.69 15.93 13.63
C TYR A 260 -14.37 14.56 13.73
N ASP A 261 -14.84 14.26 14.90
CA ASP A 261 -15.73 13.14 15.15
C ASP A 261 -16.63 13.46 16.36
N ILE A 262 -17.84 12.91 16.36
CA ILE A 262 -18.77 13.05 17.49
C ILE A 262 -18.34 12.22 18.70
N ASP A 263 -17.61 11.10 18.45
CA ASP A 263 -17.10 10.21 19.47
C ASP A 263 -15.73 10.70 20.01
N GLU A 264 -15.71 11.09 21.28
CA GLU A 264 -14.49 11.48 21.98
C GLU A 264 -13.39 10.41 21.97
N LYS A 265 -13.76 9.13 21.99
CA LYS A 265 -12.80 8.02 21.96
C LYS A 265 -12.13 7.93 20.59
N ALA A 266 -12.89 8.15 19.51
CA ALA A 266 -12.35 8.20 18.16
C ALA A 266 -11.35 9.36 18.01
N VAL A 267 -11.70 10.56 18.53
CA VAL A 267 -10.82 11.73 18.51
C VAL A 267 -9.54 11.49 19.32
N ALA A 268 -9.65 10.88 20.52
CA ALA A 268 -8.49 10.54 21.32
C ALA A 268 -7.56 9.55 20.60
N LEU A 269 -8.14 8.54 19.93
CA LEU A 269 -7.40 7.58 19.13
C LEU A 269 -6.73 8.25 17.90
N ALA A 270 -7.42 9.16 17.22
CA ALA A 270 -6.86 9.91 16.09
C ALA A 270 -5.63 10.75 16.51
N ARG A 271 -5.69 11.41 17.66
CA ARG A 271 -4.55 12.15 18.23
C ARG A 271 -3.37 11.22 18.52
N GLU A 272 -3.61 10.06 19.13
CA GLU A 272 -2.54 9.11 19.43
C GLU A 272 -1.93 8.52 18.14
N ASN A 273 -2.74 8.19 17.14
CA ASN A 273 -2.25 7.73 15.84
C ASN A 273 -1.40 8.81 15.13
N ALA A 274 -1.82 10.08 15.17
CA ALA A 274 -1.06 11.19 14.61
C ALA A 274 0.28 11.40 15.34
N ARG A 275 0.30 11.25 16.67
CA ARG A 275 1.51 11.29 17.48
C ARG A 275 2.46 10.16 17.11
N LEU A 276 1.95 8.94 16.92
CA LEU A 276 2.74 7.79 16.50
C LEU A 276 3.26 7.93 15.05
N ALA A 277 2.52 8.64 14.20
CA ALA A 277 2.96 8.99 12.85
C ALA A 277 3.98 10.15 12.85
N GLY A 278 4.12 10.91 13.94
CA GLY A 278 5.01 12.06 14.03
C GLY A 278 4.48 13.33 13.34
N VAL A 279 3.15 13.43 13.13
CA VAL A 279 2.50 14.56 12.43
C VAL A 279 1.41 15.25 13.26
N ASP A 280 1.35 14.99 14.56
CA ASP A 280 0.33 15.55 15.46
C ASP A 280 0.37 17.08 15.52
N GLY A 281 1.54 17.70 15.36
CA GLY A 281 1.69 19.17 15.27
C GLY A 281 1.08 19.80 14.02
N LEU A 282 0.77 19.01 12.99
CA LEU A 282 0.23 19.47 11.70
C LEU A 282 -1.29 19.32 11.59
N ILE A 283 -1.96 18.73 12.59
CA ILE A 283 -3.38 18.38 12.54
C ILE A 283 -4.12 18.87 13.76
N HIS A 284 -5.28 19.49 13.53
CA HIS A 284 -6.20 19.83 14.61
C HIS A 284 -7.31 18.79 14.71
N PHE A 285 -7.33 18.00 15.79
CA PHE A 285 -8.43 17.07 16.10
C PHE A 285 -9.35 17.62 17.18
N GLN A 286 -10.67 17.57 16.93
CA GLN A 286 -11.67 18.07 17.86
C GLN A 286 -12.90 17.16 17.88
N ARG A 287 -13.46 16.92 19.09
CA ARG A 287 -14.81 16.36 19.21
C ARG A 287 -15.81 17.40 18.69
N ARG A 288 -16.47 17.08 17.56
CA ARG A 288 -17.40 18.00 16.90
C ARG A 288 -18.33 17.21 15.97
N GLY A 289 -19.64 17.46 16.08
CA GLY A 289 -20.60 16.89 15.16
C GLY A 289 -20.61 17.62 13.81
N VAL A 290 -21.09 16.96 12.77
CA VAL A 290 -21.21 17.53 11.42
C VAL A 290 -22.16 18.72 11.38
N ASP A 291 -23.14 18.81 12.26
CA ASP A 291 -24.06 19.93 12.47
C ASP A 291 -23.35 21.25 12.78
N MET A 292 -22.16 21.18 13.35
CA MET A 292 -21.32 22.31 13.69
C MET A 292 -20.27 22.63 12.62
N LEU A 293 -20.24 21.93 11.50
CA LEU A 293 -19.26 22.15 10.44
C LEU A 293 -19.42 23.56 9.86
N ASN A 294 -18.40 24.36 10.03
CA ASN A 294 -18.25 25.70 9.44
C ASN A 294 -16.76 26.04 9.31
N HIS A 295 -16.42 26.92 8.40
CA HIS A 295 -15.06 27.41 8.24
C HIS A 295 -15.03 28.81 7.63
N SER A 296 -14.10 29.67 8.05
CA SER A 296 -13.95 31.04 7.55
C SER A 296 -13.10 31.15 6.27
N ARG A 297 -12.22 30.16 6.03
CA ARG A 297 -11.37 30.13 4.83
C ARG A 297 -12.18 29.69 3.60
N LYS A 298 -11.76 30.19 2.43
CA LYS A 298 -12.30 29.79 1.11
C LYS A 298 -11.42 28.73 0.46
N TYR A 299 -11.97 28.04 -0.52
CA TYR A 299 -11.26 27.05 -1.35
C TYR A 299 -10.71 25.87 -0.53
N GLY A 300 -11.40 25.47 0.52
CA GLY A 300 -11.08 24.29 1.31
C GLY A 300 -11.61 22.99 0.70
N PHE A 301 -11.23 21.90 1.31
CA PHE A 301 -11.62 20.55 0.91
C PHE A 301 -12.23 19.79 2.07
N ILE A 302 -13.37 19.15 1.83
CA ILE A 302 -13.87 18.07 2.66
C ILE A 302 -13.47 16.76 1.97
N ILE A 303 -12.68 15.93 2.65
CA ILE A 303 -12.31 14.59 2.17
C ILE A 303 -12.62 13.65 3.32
N THR A 304 -13.60 12.77 3.15
CA THR A 304 -14.13 12.01 4.28
C THR A 304 -14.76 10.68 3.82
N ASN A 305 -14.80 9.72 4.75
CA ASN A 305 -15.53 8.47 4.62
C ASN A 305 -16.66 8.46 5.65
N PRO A 306 -17.83 9.04 5.33
CA PRO A 306 -18.94 9.12 6.26
C PRO A 306 -19.51 7.73 6.58
N PRO A 307 -20.27 7.59 7.69
CA PRO A 307 -20.88 6.31 8.04
C PRO A 307 -21.83 5.82 6.95
N TYR A 308 -21.81 4.50 6.67
CA TYR A 308 -22.65 3.84 5.66
C TYR A 308 -23.04 2.43 6.09
N GLY A 309 -24.11 1.90 5.47
CA GLY A 309 -24.56 0.52 5.63
C GLY A 309 -25.35 0.24 6.93
N GLU A 310 -25.66 -1.04 7.18
CA GLU A 310 -26.52 -1.52 8.28
C GLU A 310 -25.87 -1.42 9.68
N ARG A 311 -24.65 -0.88 9.78
CA ARG A 311 -23.87 -0.83 11.03
C ARG A 311 -24.36 0.21 12.05
N MET A 312 -25.40 0.97 11.70
CA MET A 312 -25.97 2.03 12.52
C MET A 312 -27.50 1.92 12.58
N GLU A 313 -27.99 0.78 13.09
CA GLU A 313 -29.45 0.53 13.22
C GLU A 313 -30.20 1.60 14.02
N GLU A 314 -29.51 2.43 14.81
CA GLU A 314 -30.09 3.48 15.65
C GLU A 314 -29.88 4.91 15.10
N VAL A 315 -29.11 5.09 13.99
CA VAL A 315 -28.77 6.42 13.46
C VAL A 315 -29.44 6.65 12.11
N ASN A 316 -30.18 7.76 12.01
CA ASN A 316 -30.79 8.17 10.74
C ASN A 316 -29.71 8.69 9.77
N LEU A 317 -29.15 7.80 8.94
CA LEU A 317 -28.14 8.15 7.95
C LEU A 317 -28.59 9.27 7.01
N SER A 318 -29.87 9.28 6.63
CA SER A 318 -30.45 10.32 5.77
C SER A 318 -30.34 11.70 6.39
N GLU A 319 -30.51 11.82 7.70
CA GLU A 319 -30.35 13.10 8.43
C GLU A 319 -28.88 13.55 8.45
N ILE A 320 -27.93 12.61 8.67
CA ILE A 320 -26.49 12.91 8.66
C ILE A 320 -26.07 13.43 7.28
N TYR A 321 -26.47 12.76 6.20
CA TYR A 321 -26.14 13.18 4.83
C TYR A 321 -26.82 14.49 4.43
N ALA A 322 -28.09 14.70 4.83
CA ALA A 322 -28.78 15.96 4.62
C ALA A 322 -28.05 17.12 5.34
N MET A 323 -27.67 16.90 6.58
CA MET A 323 -26.93 17.88 7.40
C MET A 323 -25.53 18.19 6.81
N LEU A 324 -24.78 17.16 6.37
CA LEU A 324 -23.51 17.35 5.68
C LEU A 324 -23.68 18.19 4.41
N GLY A 325 -24.70 17.88 3.59
CA GLY A 325 -25.02 18.64 2.37
C GLY A 325 -25.37 20.10 2.67
N GLU A 326 -26.18 20.35 3.70
CA GLU A 326 -26.58 21.69 4.13
C GLU A 326 -25.38 22.52 4.60
N ARG A 327 -24.51 21.90 5.42
CA ARG A 327 -23.28 22.55 5.91
C ARG A 327 -22.28 22.80 4.79
N PHE A 328 -22.13 21.86 3.85
CA PHE A 328 -21.25 22.05 2.70
C PHE A 328 -21.76 23.19 1.79
N ALA A 329 -23.07 23.29 1.55
CA ALA A 329 -23.65 24.36 0.75
C ALA A 329 -23.41 25.77 1.34
N ALA A 330 -23.19 25.87 2.66
CA ALA A 330 -22.84 27.11 3.34
C ALA A 330 -21.35 27.47 3.26
N LEU A 331 -20.48 26.58 2.79
CA LEU A 331 -19.04 26.81 2.64
C LEU A 331 -18.73 27.36 1.24
N ASP A 332 -18.31 28.64 1.20
CA ASP A 332 -18.01 29.33 -0.04
C ASP A 332 -16.76 28.74 -0.73
N SER A 333 -16.92 28.31 -1.99
CA SER A 333 -15.81 27.82 -2.85
C SER A 333 -15.13 26.54 -2.35
N TRP A 334 -15.80 25.71 -1.56
CA TRP A 334 -15.28 24.43 -1.10
C TRP A 334 -15.57 23.29 -2.07
N SER A 335 -14.74 22.28 -2.04
CA SER A 335 -14.93 21.00 -2.74
C SER A 335 -15.12 19.87 -1.75
N MET A 336 -16.03 18.93 -2.04
CA MET A 336 -16.31 17.78 -1.18
C MET A 336 -16.11 16.48 -1.93
N TYR A 337 -15.43 15.54 -1.30
CA TYR A 337 -15.15 14.19 -1.79
C TYR A 337 -15.55 13.19 -0.71
N LEU A 338 -16.42 12.22 -1.10
CA LEU A 338 -16.97 11.18 -0.23
C LEU A 338 -16.57 9.79 -0.71
#